data_965db5dcbf75b0fcc7f84a7795755447
#
_entry.id   965db5dcbf75b0fcc7f84a7795755447
#
_cell.length_a   1.000
_cell.length_b   1.000
_cell.length_c   1.000
_cell.angle_alpha   90.00
_cell.angle_beta   90.00
_cell.angle_gamma   90.00
#
_symmetry.space_group_name_H-M   'P 1'
#
loop_
_entity.id
_entity.type
_entity.pdbx_description
1 polymer ?
#
loop_
_entity_poly.entity_id
_entity_poly.type
_entity_poly.pdbx_seq_one_letter_code
_entity_poly.pdbx_strand_id
1 'polypeptide(L)'
;MAEITVYSTSWCCDCRRVKQFLRERGLAFREVNIDDKPDAEELVLRANNGLRKVPTLEIDGHYVACSPFNPYLLAEELKIPLNKQD
;
A
#
# COMPACT_ATOMS: atom_id res chain seq x y z
N MET A 1 4.69 -1.04 16.38
CA MET A 1 3.72 -0.58 15.39
C MET A 1 4.34 -0.61 14.03
N ALA A 2 3.58 -0.97 13.04
CA ALA A 2 4.08 -1.05 11.68
C ALA A 2 4.22 0.34 11.08
N GLU A 3 5.32 0.58 10.39
CA GLU A 3 5.47 1.77 9.57
C GLU A 3 5.01 1.45 8.17
N ILE A 4 4.02 2.18 7.70
CA ILE A 4 3.38 1.89 6.43
C ILE A 4 3.54 3.08 5.51
N THR A 5 4.05 2.84 4.30
CA THR A 5 4.09 3.84 3.24
C THR A 5 3.30 3.30 2.06
N VAL A 6 2.38 4.09 1.55
CA VAL A 6 1.56 3.71 0.40
C VAL A 6 2.05 4.48 -0.81
N TYR A 7 2.59 3.76 -1.78
CA TYR A 7 3.00 4.35 -3.04
C TYR A 7 1.85 4.25 -4.02
N SER A 8 1.36 5.39 -4.48
CA SER A 8 0.10 5.45 -5.21
C SER A 8 0.15 6.46 -6.33
N THR A 9 -0.93 6.51 -7.11
CA THR A 9 -1.17 7.58 -8.07
C THR A 9 -2.53 8.19 -7.76
N SER A 10 -2.76 9.39 -8.29
CA SER A 10 -3.99 10.10 -7.96
C SER A 10 -5.24 9.50 -8.61
N TRP A 11 -5.05 8.68 -9.66
CA TRP A 11 -6.17 8.10 -10.40
C TRP A 11 -6.44 6.63 -10.07
N CYS A 12 -5.76 6.09 -9.11
CA CYS A 12 -5.80 4.65 -8.82
C CYS A 12 -6.94 4.33 -7.85
N CYS A 13 -7.91 3.55 -8.31
CA CYS A 13 -9.03 3.14 -7.46
C CYS A 13 -8.58 2.20 -6.35
N ASP A 14 -7.67 1.28 -6.66
CA ASP A 14 -7.19 0.35 -5.66
C ASP A 14 -6.40 1.08 -4.57
N CYS A 15 -5.73 2.15 -4.93
CA CYS A 15 -5.02 2.96 -3.94
C CYS A 15 -5.99 3.58 -2.95
N ARG A 16 -7.13 4.05 -3.43
CA ARG A 16 -8.15 4.59 -2.55
C ARG A 16 -8.66 3.55 -1.59
N ARG A 17 -8.89 2.35 -2.09
CA ARG A 17 -9.39 1.25 -1.26
C ARG A 17 -8.40 0.88 -0.17
N VAL A 18 -7.12 0.83 -0.52
CA VAL A 18 -6.09 0.54 0.46
C VAL A 18 -6.05 1.62 1.54
N LYS A 19 -6.10 2.88 1.14
CA LYS A 19 -6.05 3.97 2.10
C LYS A 19 -7.26 3.95 3.01
N GLN A 20 -8.43 3.67 2.45
CA GLN A 20 -9.63 3.57 3.26
C GLN A 20 -9.54 2.41 4.24
N PHE A 21 -9.05 1.27 3.77
CA PHE A 21 -8.84 0.10 4.62
C PHE A 21 -7.98 0.44 5.83
N LEU A 22 -6.88 1.14 5.59
CA LEU A 22 -5.98 1.51 6.67
C LEU A 22 -6.62 2.50 7.64
N ARG A 23 -7.34 3.49 7.11
CA ARG A 23 -8.00 4.48 7.95
C ARG A 23 -9.07 3.86 8.83
N GLU A 24 -9.84 2.94 8.28
CA GLU A 24 -10.92 2.31 9.02
C GLU A 24 -10.40 1.49 10.19
N ARG A 25 -9.16 1.04 10.10
CA ARG A 25 -8.55 0.26 11.16
C ARG A 25 -7.68 1.08 12.08
N GLY A 26 -7.71 2.41 11.90
CA GLY A 26 -6.95 3.29 12.76
C GLY A 26 -5.46 3.22 12.58
N LEU A 27 -5.00 2.77 11.41
CA LEU A 27 -3.58 2.65 11.14
C LEU A 27 -3.07 3.90 10.45
N ALA A 28 -2.00 4.46 11.00
CA ALA A 28 -1.36 5.60 10.37
C ALA A 28 -0.48 5.14 9.22
N PHE A 29 -0.44 5.93 8.17
CA PHE A 29 0.39 5.61 7.02
C PHE A 29 0.84 6.89 6.34
N ARG A 30 1.92 6.77 5.58
CA ARG A 30 2.44 7.85 4.76
C ARG A 30 2.06 7.56 3.31
N GLU A 31 1.65 8.59 2.60
CA GLU A 31 1.27 8.42 1.20
C GLU A 31 2.28 9.14 0.31
N VAL A 32 2.74 8.44 -0.73
CA VAL A 32 3.66 9.01 -1.70
C VAL A 32 3.06 8.83 -3.08
N ASN A 33 2.88 9.95 -3.79
CA ASN A 33 2.40 9.91 -5.16
C ASN A 33 3.60 9.75 -6.08
N ILE A 34 3.69 8.61 -6.75
CA ILE A 34 4.88 8.29 -7.54
C ILE A 34 4.95 9.10 -8.83
N ASP A 35 3.83 9.69 -9.26
CA ASP A 35 3.86 10.57 -10.42
C ASP A 35 4.62 11.86 -10.13
N ASP A 36 4.67 12.26 -8.87
CA ASP A 36 5.35 13.49 -8.46
C ASP A 36 6.77 13.23 -7.98
N LYS A 37 7.16 11.98 -7.82
CA LYS A 37 8.45 11.65 -7.22
C LYS A 37 9.12 10.55 -8.01
N PRO A 38 10.03 10.89 -8.93
CA PRO A 38 10.68 9.89 -9.77
C PRO A 38 11.45 8.85 -8.98
N ASP A 39 12.04 9.23 -7.86
CA ASP A 39 12.77 8.26 -7.03
C ASP A 39 11.84 7.22 -6.45
N ALA A 40 10.63 7.63 -6.08
CA ALA A 40 9.65 6.70 -5.54
C ALA A 40 9.15 5.76 -6.63
N GLU A 41 8.97 6.27 -7.85
CA GLU A 41 8.57 5.42 -8.95
C GLU A 41 9.62 4.36 -9.23
N GLU A 42 10.89 4.74 -9.21
CA GLU A 42 11.97 3.78 -9.42
C GLU A 42 11.95 2.70 -8.34
N LEU A 43 11.68 3.09 -7.12
CA LEU A 43 11.61 2.16 -6.02
C LEU A 43 10.48 1.14 -6.21
N VAL A 44 9.32 1.60 -6.68
CA VAL A 44 8.20 0.72 -6.97
C VAL A 44 8.56 -0.26 -8.08
N LEU A 45 9.25 0.21 -9.11
CA LEU A 45 9.66 -0.66 -10.20
C LEU A 45 10.61 -1.73 -9.72
N ARG A 46 11.57 -1.36 -8.87
CA ARG A 46 12.51 -2.34 -8.33
C ARG A 46 11.81 -3.39 -7.49
N ALA A 47 10.86 -2.95 -6.68
CA ALA A 47 10.15 -3.87 -5.78
C ALA A 47 9.28 -4.85 -6.55
N ASN A 48 8.90 -4.52 -7.77
CA ASN A 48 7.95 -5.32 -8.56
C ASN A 48 8.54 -5.83 -9.86
N ASN A 49 9.84 -6.05 -9.88
CA ASN A 49 10.53 -6.64 -11.04
C ASN A 49 10.33 -5.83 -12.31
N GLY A 50 10.40 -4.50 -12.18
CA GLY A 50 10.27 -3.61 -13.31
C GLY A 50 8.84 -3.26 -13.68
N LEU A 51 7.85 -3.71 -12.90
CA LEU A 51 6.46 -3.43 -13.20
C LEU A 51 5.97 -2.27 -12.33
N ARG A 52 5.23 -1.37 -12.96
CA ARG A 52 4.67 -0.21 -12.26
C ARG A 52 3.34 -0.60 -11.64
N LYS A 53 3.40 -1.15 -10.45
CA LYS A 53 2.20 -1.60 -9.75
C LYS A 53 1.85 -0.64 -8.63
N VAL A 54 0.64 -0.12 -8.67
CA VAL A 54 0.10 0.72 -7.60
C VAL A 54 -1.24 0.18 -7.18
N PRO A 55 -1.54 0.14 -5.89
CA PRO A 55 -0.68 0.59 -4.80
C PRO A 55 0.37 -0.44 -4.44
N THR A 56 1.56 0.03 -4.14
CA THR A 56 2.59 -0.78 -3.51
C THR A 56 2.80 -0.21 -2.12
N LEU A 57 2.82 -1.09 -1.13
CA LEU A 57 3.01 -0.68 0.25
C LEU A 57 4.37 -1.11 0.74
N GLU A 58 5.01 -0.24 1.48
CA GLU A 58 6.19 -0.61 2.25
C GLU A 58 5.75 -0.79 3.69
N ILE A 59 5.93 -1.98 4.22
CA ILE A 59 5.52 -2.32 5.58
C ILE A 59 6.74 -2.84 6.30
N ASP A 60 7.25 -2.05 7.25
CA ASP A 60 8.43 -2.42 8.06
C ASP A 60 9.60 -2.90 7.22
N GLY A 61 9.80 -2.25 6.09
CA GLY A 61 10.98 -2.53 5.26
C GLY A 61 10.77 -3.53 4.15
N HIS A 62 9.58 -4.12 4.02
CA HIS A 62 9.35 -4.97 2.87
C HIS A 62 8.16 -4.44 2.06
N TYR A 63 8.07 -4.87 0.82
CA TYR A 63 7.13 -4.30 -0.15
C TYR A 63 6.07 -5.30 -0.54
N VAL A 64 4.83 -4.82 -0.59
CA VAL A 64 3.67 -5.63 -0.95
C VAL A 64 2.89 -4.89 -2.03
N ALA A 65 2.67 -5.52 -3.17
CA ALA A 65 1.83 -4.95 -4.21
C ALA A 65 0.39 -5.37 -3.97
N CYS A 66 -0.51 -4.39 -3.88
CA CYS A 66 -1.93 -4.66 -3.66
C CYS A 66 -2.74 -4.27 -4.88
N SER A 67 -2.33 -4.74 -6.02
CA SER A 67 -3.03 -4.50 -7.27
C SER A 67 -3.34 -5.84 -7.93
N PRO A 68 -4.60 -6.26 -7.98
CA PRO A 68 -5.79 -5.55 -7.47
C PRO A 68 -5.87 -5.57 -5.95
N PHE A 69 -6.71 -4.71 -5.41
CA PHE A 69 -6.88 -4.60 -3.96
C PHE A 69 -7.36 -5.94 -3.40
N ASN A 70 -6.65 -6.41 -2.39
CA ASN A 70 -6.99 -7.66 -1.75
C ASN A 70 -6.89 -7.47 -0.24
N PRO A 71 -8.05 -7.29 0.44
CA PRO A 71 -8.01 -7.03 1.87
C PRO A 71 -7.47 -8.20 2.68
N TYR A 72 -7.66 -9.43 2.20
CA TYR A 72 -7.15 -10.60 2.91
C TYR A 72 -5.62 -10.59 2.94
N LEU A 73 -5.01 -10.33 1.79
CA LEU A 73 -3.56 -10.26 1.72
C LEU A 73 -3.04 -9.12 2.56
N LEU A 74 -3.68 -7.97 2.49
CA LEU A 74 -3.24 -6.80 3.23
C LEU A 74 -3.34 -7.02 4.74
N ALA A 75 -4.43 -7.61 5.19
CA ALA A 75 -4.59 -7.91 6.61
C ALA A 75 -3.51 -8.88 7.09
N GLU A 76 -3.20 -9.87 6.26
CA GLU A 76 -2.18 -10.84 6.61
C GLU A 76 -0.80 -10.19 6.70
N GLU A 77 -0.48 -9.32 5.76
CA GLU A 77 0.81 -8.64 5.77
C GLU A 77 0.95 -7.68 6.94
N LEU A 78 -0.15 -7.08 7.36
CA LEU A 78 -0.13 -6.18 8.49
C LEU A 78 -0.30 -6.90 9.82
N LYS A 79 -0.60 -8.19 9.76
CA LYS A 79 -0.80 -9.04 10.95
C LYS A 79 -1.92 -8.50 11.83
N ILE A 80 -3.03 -8.13 11.17
CA ILE A 80 -4.22 -7.66 11.85
C ILE A 80 -5.40 -8.52 11.42
N PRO A 81 -6.48 -8.56 12.22
CA PRO A 81 -7.65 -9.31 11.78
C PRO A 81 -8.33 -8.59 10.63
N LEU A 82 -8.81 -9.38 9.68
CA LEU A 82 -9.51 -8.81 8.54
C LEU A 82 -10.81 -8.16 8.98
N ASN A 83 -11.55 -8.87 9.79
CA ASN A 83 -12.83 -8.38 10.25
C ASN A 83 -12.64 -7.64 11.55
N LYS A 84 -12.73 -6.37 11.44
CA LYS A 84 -12.52 -5.58 12.56
C LYS A 84 -13.66 -5.50 13.51
N GLN A 85 -14.83 -5.77 13.15
CA GLN A 85 -15.86 -5.61 13.95
C GLN A 85 -16.03 -6.41 14.90
N ASP A 86 -15.90 -6.37 15.10
CA ASP A 86 -16.17 -6.92 15.77
C ASP A 86 -15.79 -6.86 16.32
#